data_58993f0f0f1e798c2d4f5be2e9a0076f
#
_entry.id   58993f0f0f1e798c2d4f5be2e9a0076f
#
_cell.length_a   1.000
_cell.length_b   1.000
_cell.length_c   1.000
_cell.angle_alpha   90.00
_cell.angle_beta   90.00
_cell.angle_gamma   90.00
#
_symmetry.space_group_name_H-M   'P 1'
#
loop_
_entity.id
_entity.type
_entity.pdbx_description
1 polymer ?
#
loop_
_entity_poly.entity_id
_entity_poly.type
_entity_poly.pdbx_seq_one_letter_code
_entity_poly.pdbx_strand_id
1 'polypeptide(L)'
;MTRLALLLVLALIAVPAAASDWGGIEPGVTTVDQVRDRYGRPSKETRPKIEGYDTLQWVYEGDQAPAGIARMTVDFGLLTAGGYKPNLVRLLTLEPKPFMFGKSTVIQGWGVPDAVADNKDGTSTYIWKDGLLAHFDKEGKDSTSLILSVPQPLVPSAPPAAPKK
;
A
#
# COMPACT_ATOMS: atom_id res chain seq x y z
N MET A 1 17.10 35.56 45.81
CA MET A 1 17.38 34.22 45.23
C MET A 1 16.18 33.73 44.46
N THR A 2 16.13 34.03 43.16
CA THR A 2 14.97 33.78 42.31
C THR A 2 15.27 32.53 41.49
N ARG A 3 14.60 31.41 41.79
CA ARG A 3 14.74 30.16 41.05
C ARG A 3 13.90 30.24 39.78
N LEU A 4 14.57 30.34 38.61
CA LEU A 4 13.98 30.31 37.30
C LEU A 4 13.74 28.81 36.93
N ALA A 5 12.48 28.39 36.97
CA ALA A 5 12.06 27.07 36.53
C ALA A 5 11.95 27.08 35.02
N LEU A 6 12.90 26.42 34.33
CA LEU A 6 12.90 26.23 32.88
C LEU A 6 11.92 25.08 32.54
N LEU A 7 10.72 25.41 32.08
CA LEU A 7 9.76 24.45 31.55
C LEU A 7 10.17 24.05 30.14
N LEU A 8 10.75 22.87 29.99
CA LEU A 8 11.05 22.23 28.71
C LEU A 8 9.75 21.69 28.12
N VAL A 9 9.12 22.44 27.22
CA VAL A 9 7.99 21.96 26.45
C VAL A 9 8.51 21.01 25.37
N LEU A 10 8.38 19.70 25.60
CA LEU A 10 8.66 18.66 24.61
C LEU A 10 7.52 18.66 23.59
N ALA A 11 7.68 19.39 22.48
CA ALA A 11 6.77 19.31 21.37
C ALA A 11 6.85 17.89 20.76
N LEU A 12 5.85 17.05 20.98
CA LEU A 12 5.66 15.81 20.24
C LEU A 12 5.38 16.19 18.77
N ILE A 13 6.42 16.14 17.95
CA ILE A 13 6.25 16.20 16.50
C ILE A 13 5.65 14.86 16.12
N ALA A 14 4.34 14.83 15.83
CA ALA A 14 3.71 13.69 15.19
C ALA A 14 4.34 13.56 13.80
N VAL A 15 5.28 12.62 13.64
CA VAL A 15 5.79 12.22 12.33
C VAL A 15 4.61 11.58 11.62
N PRO A 16 4.14 12.12 10.47
CA PRO A 16 3.11 11.43 9.69
C PRO A 16 3.65 10.03 9.37
N ALA A 17 2.84 8.99 9.61
CA ALA A 17 3.16 7.65 9.16
C ALA A 17 3.35 7.74 7.64
N ALA A 18 4.58 7.52 7.16
CA ALA A 18 4.84 7.48 5.73
C ALA A 18 4.08 6.27 5.17
N ALA A 19 3.33 6.49 4.10
CA ALA A 19 2.72 5.39 3.37
C ALA A 19 3.83 4.47 2.82
N SER A 20 3.56 3.17 2.74
CA SER A 20 4.48 2.25 2.07
C SER A 20 4.67 2.69 0.62
N ASP A 21 5.91 2.78 0.17
CA ASP A 21 6.26 3.11 -1.21
C ASP A 21 6.96 1.94 -1.92
N TRP A 22 6.90 1.95 -3.23
CA TRP A 22 7.68 1.06 -4.06
C TRP A 22 8.05 1.75 -5.38
N GLY A 23 9.32 1.65 -5.76
CA GLY A 23 9.83 2.19 -7.03
C GLY A 23 9.56 3.70 -7.20
N GLY A 24 9.43 4.45 -6.11
CA GLY A 24 9.13 5.87 -6.09
C GLY A 24 7.65 6.20 -6.38
N ILE A 25 6.76 5.21 -6.21
CA ILE A 25 5.31 5.43 -6.18
C ILE A 25 4.85 5.27 -4.74
N GLU A 26 4.36 6.36 -4.18
CA GLU A 26 3.76 6.45 -2.84
C GLU A 26 2.27 6.80 -2.98
N PRO A 27 1.34 5.90 -2.61
CA PRO A 27 -0.09 6.20 -2.64
C PRO A 27 -0.45 7.42 -1.77
N GLY A 28 -1.30 8.28 -2.30
CA GLY A 28 -1.69 9.53 -1.65
C GLY A 28 -0.75 10.70 -1.90
N VAL A 29 0.43 10.47 -2.45
CA VAL A 29 1.47 11.49 -2.70
C VAL A 29 1.82 11.58 -4.19
N THR A 30 2.14 10.45 -4.82
CA THR A 30 2.58 10.41 -6.22
C THR A 30 1.45 10.74 -7.19
N THR A 31 1.76 11.56 -8.20
CA THR A 31 0.80 12.00 -9.22
C THR A 31 0.91 11.17 -10.51
N VAL A 32 -0.14 11.29 -11.36
CA VAL A 32 -0.16 10.71 -12.73
C VAL A 32 1.09 11.09 -13.52
N ASP A 33 1.49 12.39 -13.50
CA ASP A 33 2.63 12.86 -14.26
C ASP A 33 3.94 12.26 -13.76
N GLN A 34 4.12 12.15 -12.44
CA GLN A 34 5.30 11.52 -11.85
C GLN A 34 5.41 10.03 -12.19
N VAL A 35 4.30 9.30 -12.25
CA VAL A 35 4.29 7.90 -12.71
C VAL A 35 4.67 7.82 -14.18
N ARG A 36 4.12 8.73 -15.02
CA ARG A 36 4.45 8.79 -16.46
C ARG A 36 5.91 9.11 -16.70
N ASP A 37 6.48 10.07 -15.97
CA ASP A 37 7.88 10.47 -16.12
C ASP A 37 8.83 9.33 -15.74
N ARG A 38 8.45 8.50 -14.77
CA ARG A 38 9.28 7.40 -14.27
C ARG A 38 9.16 6.12 -15.11
N TYR A 39 7.94 5.74 -15.48
CA TYR A 39 7.66 4.45 -16.12
C TYR A 39 7.22 4.56 -17.58
N GLY A 40 7.06 5.79 -18.10
CA GLY A 40 6.62 6.01 -19.47
C GLY A 40 5.13 5.70 -19.67
N ARG A 41 4.79 5.33 -20.89
CA ARG A 41 3.40 4.99 -21.25
C ARG A 41 3.03 3.60 -20.73
N PRO A 42 1.83 3.44 -20.15
CA PRO A 42 1.35 2.12 -19.75
C PRO A 42 1.04 1.25 -20.97
N SER A 43 1.05 -0.07 -20.78
CA SER A 43 0.59 -1.05 -21.77
C SER A 43 -0.91 -0.92 -22.04
N LYS A 44 -1.66 -0.55 -20.99
CA LYS A 44 -3.12 -0.37 -21.05
C LYS A 44 -3.55 0.77 -20.13
N GLU A 45 -4.48 1.60 -20.63
CA GLU A 45 -5.17 2.63 -19.86
C GLU A 45 -6.67 2.35 -19.85
N THR A 46 -7.30 2.46 -18.70
CA THR A 46 -8.76 2.37 -18.53
C THR A 46 -9.26 3.47 -17.62
N ARG A 47 -10.54 3.85 -17.78
CA ARG A 47 -11.20 4.91 -17.01
C ARG A 47 -12.47 4.39 -16.35
N PRO A 48 -12.36 3.57 -15.30
CA PRO A 48 -13.53 3.06 -14.60
C PRO A 48 -14.19 4.16 -13.76
N LYS A 49 -15.51 4.01 -13.52
CA LYS A 49 -16.20 4.79 -12.48
C LYS A 49 -16.22 4.00 -11.19
N ILE A 50 -15.75 4.62 -10.10
CA ILE A 50 -15.76 4.03 -8.76
C ILE A 50 -16.52 4.99 -7.83
N GLU A 51 -17.59 4.52 -7.21
CA GLU A 51 -18.42 5.31 -6.29
C GLU A 51 -18.88 6.66 -6.88
N GLY A 52 -19.14 6.68 -8.20
CA GLY A 52 -19.57 7.88 -8.92
C GLY A 52 -18.46 8.80 -9.42
N TYR A 53 -17.21 8.56 -9.03
CA TYR A 53 -16.06 9.34 -9.49
C TYR A 53 -15.43 8.72 -10.74
N ASP A 54 -15.05 9.56 -11.70
CA ASP A 54 -14.24 9.14 -12.84
C ASP A 54 -12.80 8.91 -12.35
N THR A 55 -12.31 7.67 -12.50
CA THR A 55 -10.97 7.27 -12.08
C THR A 55 -10.11 6.92 -13.30
N LEU A 56 -8.81 6.73 -13.09
CA LEU A 56 -7.87 6.31 -14.11
C LEU A 56 -7.10 5.11 -13.60
N GLN A 57 -6.91 4.11 -14.45
CA GLN A 57 -6.08 2.94 -14.15
C GLN A 57 -5.08 2.72 -15.28
N TRP A 58 -3.83 2.53 -14.91
CA TRP A 58 -2.73 2.16 -15.80
C TRP A 58 -2.20 0.79 -15.45
N VAL A 59 -1.97 -0.02 -16.49
CA VAL A 59 -1.33 -1.34 -16.38
C VAL A 59 -0.02 -1.31 -17.16
N TYR A 60 1.02 -1.82 -16.52
CA TYR A 60 2.35 -2.04 -17.11
C TYR A 60 2.62 -3.53 -17.10
N GLU A 61 2.73 -4.14 -18.27
CA GLU A 61 2.98 -5.56 -18.45
C GLU A 61 3.88 -5.80 -19.68
N GLY A 62 4.44 -7.00 -19.82
CA GLY A 62 5.39 -7.31 -20.89
C GLY A 62 6.65 -6.43 -20.76
N ASP A 63 7.02 -5.77 -21.86
CA ASP A 63 8.23 -4.94 -21.94
C ASP A 63 8.14 -3.62 -21.16
N GLN A 64 6.92 -3.18 -20.83
CA GLN A 64 6.70 -2.00 -19.99
C GLN A 64 6.68 -2.33 -18.50
N ALA A 65 6.60 -3.60 -18.12
CA ALA A 65 6.63 -3.97 -16.71
C ALA A 65 8.01 -3.68 -16.09
N PRO A 66 8.06 -3.15 -14.86
CA PRO A 66 9.32 -2.98 -14.16
C PRO A 66 10.06 -4.30 -13.97
N ALA A 67 11.41 -4.24 -13.86
CA ALA A 67 12.22 -5.41 -13.63
C ALA A 67 11.74 -6.22 -12.41
N GLY A 68 11.61 -7.54 -12.56
CA GLY A 68 11.13 -8.42 -11.49
C GLY A 68 9.61 -8.45 -11.27
N ILE A 69 8.85 -7.61 -11.98
CA ILE A 69 7.40 -7.54 -11.93
C ILE A 69 6.82 -8.14 -13.20
N ALA A 70 5.79 -8.98 -13.08
CA ALA A 70 5.04 -9.51 -14.22
C ALA A 70 3.97 -8.50 -14.66
N ARG A 71 3.30 -7.86 -13.69
CA ARG A 71 2.31 -6.81 -13.93
C ARG A 71 2.34 -5.79 -12.79
N MET A 72 2.33 -4.51 -13.15
CA MET A 72 2.12 -3.40 -12.24
C MET A 72 0.83 -2.69 -12.63
N THR A 73 -0.08 -2.52 -11.68
CA THR A 73 -1.32 -1.75 -11.87
C THR A 73 -1.30 -0.53 -10.96
N VAL A 74 -1.51 0.64 -11.54
CA VAL A 74 -1.58 1.91 -10.80
C VAL A 74 -2.98 2.48 -10.96
N ASP A 75 -3.70 2.60 -9.85
CA ASP A 75 -5.02 3.21 -9.79
C ASP A 75 -4.90 4.65 -9.29
N PHE A 76 -5.49 5.58 -10.03
CA PHE A 76 -5.53 6.99 -9.68
C PHE A 76 -6.94 7.42 -9.28
N GLY A 77 -7.02 8.51 -8.56
CA GLY A 77 -8.27 9.07 -8.06
C GLY A 77 -8.51 8.69 -6.61
N LEU A 78 -8.11 9.57 -5.70
CA LEU A 78 -8.18 9.39 -4.26
C LEU A 78 -9.22 10.32 -3.65
N LEU A 79 -10.15 9.78 -2.86
CA LEU A 79 -11.03 10.57 -2.03
C LEU A 79 -10.34 10.85 -0.68
N THR A 80 -10.21 12.13 -0.35
CA THR A 80 -9.60 12.60 0.89
C THR A 80 -10.59 13.45 1.69
N ALA A 81 -10.26 13.80 2.93
CA ALA A 81 -11.06 14.76 3.69
C ALA A 81 -11.19 16.14 2.98
N GLY A 82 -10.21 16.50 2.13
CA GLY A 82 -10.22 17.72 1.31
C GLY A 82 -10.90 17.55 -0.06
N GLY A 83 -11.65 16.45 -0.28
CA GLY A 83 -12.36 16.15 -1.52
C GLY A 83 -11.59 15.19 -2.45
N TYR A 84 -12.18 14.98 -3.63
CA TYR A 84 -11.64 14.07 -4.62
C TYR A 84 -10.40 14.64 -5.33
N LYS A 85 -9.35 13.83 -5.43
CA LYS A 85 -8.07 14.15 -6.08
C LYS A 85 -7.83 13.19 -7.25
N PRO A 86 -8.25 13.55 -8.49
CA PRO A 86 -8.21 12.63 -9.64
C PRO A 86 -6.80 12.21 -10.05
N ASN A 87 -5.80 13.04 -9.77
CA ASN A 87 -4.42 12.84 -10.24
C ASN A 87 -3.50 12.12 -9.25
N LEU A 88 -3.98 11.78 -8.04
CA LEU A 88 -3.16 11.08 -7.06
C LEU A 88 -3.30 9.56 -7.21
N VAL A 89 -2.18 8.86 -7.04
CA VAL A 89 -2.19 7.40 -6.90
C VAL A 89 -3.00 7.04 -5.66
N ARG A 90 -4.00 6.20 -5.85
CA ARG A 90 -4.85 5.64 -4.80
C ARG A 90 -4.34 4.27 -4.35
N LEU A 91 -3.95 3.46 -5.33
CA LEU A 91 -3.53 2.08 -5.12
C LEU A 91 -2.44 1.72 -6.11
N LEU A 92 -1.43 0.99 -5.65
CA LEU A 92 -0.42 0.34 -6.47
C LEU A 92 -0.48 -1.16 -6.22
N THR A 93 -0.74 -1.95 -7.26
CA THR A 93 -0.71 -3.41 -7.18
C THR A 93 0.45 -3.94 -8.00
N LEU A 94 1.27 -4.78 -7.38
CA LEU A 94 2.39 -5.46 -8.01
C LEU A 94 2.11 -6.97 -8.02
N GLU A 95 2.22 -7.58 -9.19
CA GLU A 95 2.27 -9.03 -9.36
C GLU A 95 3.72 -9.40 -9.68
N PRO A 96 4.50 -9.89 -8.71
CA PRO A 96 5.89 -10.23 -8.94
C PRO A 96 6.05 -11.43 -9.89
N LYS A 97 7.18 -11.47 -10.57
CA LYS A 97 7.64 -12.72 -11.18
C LYS A 97 8.01 -13.74 -10.09
N PRO A 98 7.90 -15.04 -10.35
CA PRO A 98 8.25 -16.07 -9.37
C PRO A 98 9.64 -15.83 -8.74
N PHE A 99 9.76 -16.06 -7.44
CA PHE A 99 10.97 -15.96 -6.63
C PHE A 99 11.56 -14.54 -6.45
N MET A 100 10.88 -13.50 -6.93
CA MET A 100 11.38 -12.11 -6.80
C MET A 100 11.12 -11.49 -5.42
N PHE A 101 9.97 -11.77 -4.82
CA PHE A 101 9.56 -11.23 -3.53
C PHE A 101 9.21 -12.36 -2.56
N GLY A 102 10.21 -13.12 -2.15
CA GLY A 102 10.07 -14.08 -1.07
C GLY A 102 9.74 -13.40 0.27
N LYS A 103 9.14 -14.14 1.20
CA LYS A 103 8.74 -13.63 2.52
C LYS A 103 9.86 -12.86 3.23
N SER A 104 11.07 -13.39 3.23
CA SER A 104 12.23 -12.73 3.86
C SER A 104 12.56 -11.38 3.21
N THR A 105 12.47 -11.29 1.88
CA THR A 105 12.71 -10.05 1.13
C THR A 105 11.67 -9.00 1.47
N VAL A 106 10.39 -9.39 1.54
CA VAL A 106 9.29 -8.49 1.92
C VAL A 106 9.47 -7.97 3.35
N ILE A 107 9.75 -8.86 4.31
CA ILE A 107 9.98 -8.47 5.71
C ILE A 107 11.25 -7.60 5.84
N GLN A 108 12.29 -7.88 5.05
CA GLN A 108 13.52 -7.07 5.05
C GLN A 108 13.27 -5.66 4.51
N GLY A 109 12.39 -5.51 3.50
CA GLY A 109 12.05 -4.23 2.89
C GLY A 109 11.09 -3.38 3.72
N TRP A 110 10.06 -3.98 4.30
CA TRP A 110 8.98 -3.25 4.98
C TRP A 110 8.85 -3.56 6.48
N GLY A 111 9.75 -4.37 7.04
CA GLY A 111 9.72 -4.74 8.45
C GLY A 111 8.74 -5.86 8.77
N VAL A 112 8.53 -6.10 10.07
CA VAL A 112 7.59 -7.12 10.56
C VAL A 112 6.15 -6.65 10.34
N PRO A 113 5.25 -7.49 9.81
CA PRO A 113 3.85 -7.11 9.62
C PRO A 113 3.14 -6.86 10.97
N ASP A 114 2.18 -5.94 10.95
CA ASP A 114 1.34 -5.64 12.11
C ASP A 114 0.31 -6.75 12.37
N ALA A 115 -0.12 -7.46 11.30
CA ALA A 115 -1.03 -8.58 11.39
C ALA A 115 -0.78 -9.61 10.27
N VAL A 116 -1.19 -10.85 10.52
CA VAL A 116 -1.19 -11.94 9.55
C VAL A 116 -2.55 -12.60 9.57
N ALA A 117 -3.14 -12.81 8.41
CA ALA A 117 -4.39 -13.54 8.22
C ALA A 117 -4.15 -14.77 7.36
N ASP A 118 -4.54 -15.94 7.87
CA ASP A 118 -4.57 -17.17 7.09
C ASP A 118 -5.90 -17.27 6.36
N ASN A 119 -5.81 -17.49 5.04
CA ASN A 119 -6.96 -17.59 4.17
C ASN A 119 -7.47 -19.05 4.12
N LYS A 120 -8.77 -19.23 3.85
CA LYS A 120 -9.40 -20.56 3.77
C LYS A 120 -8.83 -21.45 2.67
N ASP A 121 -8.21 -20.88 1.66
CA ASP A 121 -7.58 -21.56 0.54
C ASP A 121 -6.14 -22.01 0.81
N GLY A 122 -5.63 -21.73 2.00
CA GLY A 122 -4.27 -22.06 2.43
C GLY A 122 -3.22 -21.00 2.12
N THR A 123 -3.59 -19.89 1.49
CA THR A 123 -2.71 -18.72 1.31
C THR A 123 -2.68 -17.86 2.58
N SER A 124 -1.75 -16.92 2.68
CA SER A 124 -1.70 -15.98 3.79
C SER A 124 -1.60 -14.53 3.31
N THR A 125 -2.17 -13.62 4.10
CA THR A 125 -2.10 -12.18 3.86
C THR A 125 -1.39 -11.51 5.02
N TYR A 126 -0.31 -10.81 4.72
CA TYR A 126 0.46 -10.02 5.67
C TYR A 126 0.06 -8.56 5.53
N ILE A 127 -0.16 -7.89 6.65
CA ILE A 127 -0.77 -6.58 6.73
C ILE A 127 0.15 -5.64 7.50
N TRP A 128 0.50 -4.52 6.89
CA TRP A 128 1.19 -3.40 7.51
C TRP A 128 0.23 -2.20 7.58
N LYS A 129 0.09 -1.58 8.74
CA LYS A 129 -0.77 -0.40 8.95
C LYS A 129 -0.39 0.79 8.05
N ASP A 130 0.86 0.81 7.58
CA ASP A 130 1.37 1.84 6.68
C ASP A 130 0.87 1.67 5.23
N GLY A 131 -0.08 0.73 5.00
CA GLY A 131 -0.81 0.58 3.76
C GLY A 131 -0.32 -0.53 2.86
N LEU A 132 0.61 -1.39 3.29
CA LEU A 132 1.02 -2.56 2.52
C LEU A 132 0.19 -3.80 2.91
N LEU A 133 -0.28 -4.52 1.88
CA LEU A 133 -0.80 -5.88 1.97
C LEU A 133 0.05 -6.77 1.08
N ALA A 134 0.57 -7.87 1.60
CA ALA A 134 1.31 -8.88 0.84
C ALA A 134 0.59 -10.22 0.90
N HIS A 135 0.19 -10.74 -0.25
CA HIS A 135 -0.41 -12.07 -0.36
C HIS A 135 0.69 -13.07 -0.68
N PHE A 136 0.74 -14.15 0.09
CA PHE A 136 1.70 -15.23 -0.08
C PHE A 136 1.02 -16.50 -0.58
N ASP A 137 1.79 -17.32 -1.32
CA ASP A 137 1.37 -18.63 -1.77
C ASP A 137 1.03 -19.59 -0.61
N LYS A 138 0.56 -20.79 -0.95
CA LYS A 138 0.17 -21.81 0.05
C LYS A 138 1.35 -22.31 0.89
N GLU A 139 2.55 -22.26 0.35
CA GLU A 139 3.78 -22.61 1.07
C GLU A 139 4.27 -21.44 1.95
N GLY A 140 3.66 -20.26 1.81
CA GLY A 140 4.03 -19.06 2.55
C GLY A 140 5.45 -18.57 2.24
N LYS A 141 5.96 -18.87 1.05
CA LYS A 141 7.33 -18.55 0.65
C LYS A 141 7.43 -17.35 -0.25
N ASP A 142 6.62 -17.32 -1.32
CA ASP A 142 6.67 -16.27 -2.33
C ASP A 142 5.41 -15.41 -2.31
N SER A 143 5.58 -14.10 -2.47
CA SER A 143 4.42 -13.23 -2.62
C SER A 143 3.85 -13.35 -4.03
N THR A 144 2.53 -13.51 -4.09
CA THR A 144 1.76 -13.54 -5.34
C THR A 144 1.29 -12.14 -5.73
N SER A 145 1.10 -11.26 -4.75
CA SER A 145 0.85 -9.84 -4.99
C SER A 145 1.25 -8.98 -3.79
N LEU A 146 1.65 -7.75 -4.09
CA LEU A 146 1.87 -6.68 -3.13
C LEU A 146 0.91 -5.54 -3.48
N ILE A 147 0.13 -5.08 -2.51
CA ILE A 147 -0.83 -3.99 -2.69
C ILE A 147 -0.44 -2.86 -1.74
N LEU A 148 -0.11 -1.72 -2.31
CA LEU A 148 0.22 -0.52 -1.56
C LEU A 148 -0.91 0.50 -1.70
N SER A 149 -1.37 1.01 -0.57
CA SER A 149 -2.44 2.01 -0.46
C SER A 149 -2.04 3.11 0.51
N VAL A 150 -2.86 4.14 0.63
CA VAL A 150 -2.73 5.07 1.76
C VAL A 150 -2.85 4.31 3.08
N PRO A 151 -2.16 4.76 4.15
CA PRO A 151 -2.24 4.11 5.46
C PRO A 151 -3.70 3.89 5.89
N GLN A 152 -4.00 2.67 6.34
CA GLN A 152 -5.32 2.29 6.83
C GLN A 152 -5.21 2.01 8.33
N PRO A 153 -6.09 2.60 9.18
CA PRO A 153 -6.15 2.19 10.56
C PRO A 153 -6.56 0.72 10.64
N LEU A 154 -5.82 -0.07 11.41
CA LEU A 154 -6.26 -1.44 11.71
C LEU A 154 -7.59 -1.36 12.43
N VAL A 155 -8.65 -1.86 11.80
CA VAL A 155 -9.94 -2.01 12.47
C VAL A 155 -9.75 -3.09 13.54
N PRO A 156 -9.97 -2.80 14.84
CA PRO A 156 -9.92 -3.83 15.86
C PRO A 156 -10.84 -4.97 15.47
N SER A 157 -10.33 -6.20 15.41
CA SER A 157 -11.17 -7.37 15.17
C SER A 157 -12.31 -7.34 16.19
N ALA A 158 -13.54 -7.42 15.71
CA ALA A 158 -14.71 -7.46 16.59
C ALA A 158 -14.49 -8.58 17.64
N PRO A 159 -14.77 -8.32 18.93
CA PRO A 159 -14.63 -9.35 19.94
C PRO A 159 -15.46 -10.58 19.52
N PRO A 160 -14.96 -11.81 19.77
CA PRO A 160 -15.70 -13.01 19.40
C PRO A 160 -17.11 -12.94 19.99
N ALA A 161 -18.11 -13.21 19.14
CA ALA A 161 -19.50 -13.19 19.56
C ALA A 161 -19.67 -14.08 20.81
N ALA A 162 -20.26 -13.51 21.86
CA ALA A 162 -20.54 -14.26 23.08
C ALA A 162 -21.33 -15.54 22.76
N PRO A 163 -21.02 -16.68 23.40
CA PRO A 163 -21.73 -17.93 23.14
C PRO A 163 -23.21 -17.71 23.40
N LYS A 164 -24.04 -18.02 22.42
CA LYS A 164 -25.49 -18.04 22.61
C LYS A 164 -25.82 -19.09 23.65
N LYS A 165 -26.44 -18.64 24.76
CA LYS A 165 -27.01 -19.53 25.79
C LYS A 165 -28.24 -20.26 25.24
#